data_4977079b929f8e654cad2b4aa1f20ca7
#
_entry.id   4977079b929f8e654cad2b4aa1f20ca7
#
_cell.length_a   1.000
_cell.length_b   1.000
_cell.length_c   1.000
_cell.angle_alpha   90.00
_cell.angle_beta   90.00
_cell.angle_gamma   90.00
#
_symmetry.space_group_name_H-M   'P 1'
#
loop_
_entity.id
_entity.type
_entity.pdbx_description
1 polymer ?
#
loop_
_entity_poly.entity_id
_entity_poly.type
_entity_poly.pdbx_seq_one_letter_code
_entity_poly.pdbx_strand_id
1 'polypeptide(L)'
;MSVPTPMRDFINNKNGQHLSAHHHHIDPKAGNARIFWAVAINLLLTIVQIIGGILSGSLALIADAIHNLSDALSLVLAFFARKIAQRPADNTMTFGYARAEIVAALLNYTTLILLGLYLIYEAVLRLFDPSQIDGWFVIVIAVVALTVDAVTALLTYALSKESMNIRAAFLHNLADAFGSIGVIVAGTVIILYDWRLIDPLITLMIAGYILWQSLSEIGGSIRILMLGSPPDLDTQTILEAMRRVAGVEDIHHLHLWQMQEHEPALDAHIVIKQGVWNKADQVKSELKTVLRDQFGMAHITLELECHAHACNDPQIVGHPARKTASD
;
A
#
# COMPACT_ATOMS: atom_id res chain seq x y z
N MET A 1 42.59 -36.61 -35.70
CA MET A 1 42.31 -35.20 -35.99
C MET A 1 41.52 -34.63 -34.83
N SER A 2 42.19 -33.83 -34.07
CA SER A 2 41.80 -33.30 -32.74
C SER A 2 40.84 -32.14 -32.86
N VAL A 3 39.77 -32.18 -32.07
CA VAL A 3 38.82 -31.09 -31.85
C VAL A 3 39.43 -30.11 -30.87
N PRO A 4 39.43 -28.81 -31.09
CA PRO A 4 39.93 -27.83 -30.13
C PRO A 4 38.89 -27.48 -29.06
N THR A 5 39.34 -27.51 -27.81
CA THR A 5 38.68 -27.06 -26.60
C THR A 5 38.52 -25.55 -26.59
N PRO A 6 37.38 -24.96 -26.18
CA PRO A 6 37.27 -23.53 -26.02
C PRO A 6 37.89 -23.05 -24.70
N MET A 7 38.60 -21.93 -24.81
CA MET A 7 39.28 -21.13 -23.82
C MET A 7 38.41 -20.84 -22.58
N ARG A 8 38.83 -21.42 -21.47
CA ARG A 8 38.60 -20.89 -20.12
C ARG A 8 39.93 -20.29 -19.67
N ASP A 9 39.99 -18.99 -19.65
CA ASP A 9 40.97 -18.20 -18.84
C ASP A 9 40.92 -16.76 -19.30
N PHE A 10 40.26 -15.95 -18.49
CA PHE A 10 40.55 -14.54 -18.24
C PHE A 10 39.48 -14.01 -17.27
N ILE A 11 39.72 -14.14 -16.01
CA ILE A 11 39.44 -13.16 -14.94
C ILE A 11 40.03 -13.75 -13.64
N ASN A 12 41.33 -13.54 -13.48
CA ASN A 12 41.93 -13.64 -12.16
C ASN A 12 42.46 -12.23 -11.86
N ASN A 13 41.62 -11.37 -11.31
CA ASN A 13 42.07 -10.10 -10.74
C ASN A 13 42.00 -10.24 -9.21
N LYS A 14 43.21 -10.42 -8.67
CA LYS A 14 43.51 -10.35 -7.25
C LYS A 14 43.28 -8.93 -6.78
N ASN A 15 42.22 -8.65 -6.06
CA ASN A 15 42.21 -7.71 -4.94
C ASN A 15 41.10 -8.15 -3.99
N GLY A 16 41.50 -9.00 -3.05
CA GLY A 16 40.67 -9.42 -1.94
C GLY A 16 40.42 -8.27 -0.96
N GLN A 17 39.31 -7.58 -1.13
CA GLN A 17 38.66 -6.92 -0.02
C GLN A 17 37.42 -7.74 0.34
N HIS A 18 37.59 -8.57 1.36
CA HIS A 18 36.48 -9.18 2.07
C HIS A 18 35.61 -8.06 2.66
N LEU A 19 34.62 -7.61 1.91
CA LEU A 19 33.46 -6.96 2.49
C LEU A 19 32.71 -8.05 3.28
N SER A 20 33.05 -8.14 4.57
CA SER A 20 32.24 -8.87 5.55
C SER A 20 30.87 -8.22 5.57
N ALA A 21 29.94 -8.75 4.78
CA ALA A 21 28.53 -8.49 4.97
C ALA A 21 28.19 -9.05 6.35
N HIS A 22 28.15 -8.19 7.36
CA HIS A 22 27.54 -8.49 8.62
C HIS A 22 26.05 -8.70 8.38
N HIS A 23 25.68 -9.94 8.04
CA HIS A 23 24.31 -10.39 8.20
C HIS A 23 24.02 -10.34 9.68
N HIS A 24 23.45 -9.25 10.16
CA HIS A 24 22.75 -9.25 11.43
C HIS A 24 21.59 -10.23 11.23
N HIS A 25 21.76 -11.46 11.70
CA HIS A 25 20.69 -12.38 11.97
C HIS A 25 19.81 -11.72 13.03
N ILE A 26 18.82 -10.96 12.59
CA ILE A 26 17.70 -10.57 13.46
C ILE A 26 17.01 -11.88 13.77
N ASP A 27 17.12 -12.34 15.02
CA ASP A 27 16.42 -13.53 15.50
C ASP A 27 14.92 -13.33 15.22
N PRO A 28 14.28 -14.12 14.34
CA PRO A 28 12.88 -13.93 13.96
C PRO A 28 11.95 -13.95 15.18
N LYS A 29 12.33 -14.64 16.24
CA LYS A 29 11.55 -14.73 17.49
C LYS A 29 11.67 -13.45 18.33
N ALA A 30 12.83 -12.80 18.36
CA ALA A 30 13.01 -11.52 19.06
C ALA A 30 12.30 -10.37 18.34
N GLY A 31 12.22 -10.41 16.99
CA GLY A 31 11.45 -9.46 16.21
C GLY A 31 9.95 -9.55 16.49
N ASN A 32 9.39 -10.76 16.53
CA ASN A 32 7.96 -10.98 16.78
C ASN A 32 7.53 -10.52 18.18
N ALA A 33 8.36 -10.75 19.22
CA ALA A 33 8.03 -10.30 20.57
C ALA A 33 8.02 -8.76 20.69
N ARG A 34 8.95 -8.06 20.06
CA ARG A 34 8.99 -6.59 20.06
C ARG A 34 7.78 -5.97 19.35
N ILE A 35 7.39 -6.52 18.20
CA ILE A 35 6.20 -6.10 17.47
C ILE A 35 4.95 -6.35 18.31
N PHE A 36 4.82 -7.51 18.93
CA PHE A 36 3.69 -7.83 19.81
C PHE A 36 3.56 -6.83 20.97
N TRP A 37 4.65 -6.51 21.65
CA TRP A 37 4.62 -5.56 22.77
C TRP A 37 4.34 -4.12 22.30
N ALA A 38 4.87 -3.70 21.15
CA ALA A 38 4.55 -2.40 20.56
C ALA A 38 3.05 -2.25 20.26
N VAL A 39 2.45 -3.26 19.62
CA VAL A 39 1.00 -3.29 19.34
C VAL A 39 0.18 -3.33 20.64
N ALA A 40 0.58 -4.13 21.62
CA ALA A 40 -0.12 -4.25 22.89
C ALA A 40 -0.10 -2.93 23.69
N ILE A 41 1.03 -2.23 23.72
CA ILE A 41 1.17 -0.93 24.40
C ILE A 41 0.32 0.13 23.68
N ASN A 42 0.36 0.18 22.35
CA ASN A 42 -0.44 1.13 21.58
C ASN A 42 -1.94 0.86 21.74
N LEU A 43 -2.37 -0.40 21.72
CA LEU A 43 -3.77 -0.76 21.96
C LEU A 43 -4.21 -0.39 23.39
N LEU A 44 -3.37 -0.62 24.39
CA LEU A 44 -3.66 -0.23 25.78
C LEU A 44 -3.79 1.30 25.90
N LEU A 45 -2.85 2.04 25.30
CA LEU A 45 -2.90 3.51 25.26
C LEU A 45 -4.21 3.99 24.62
N THR A 46 -4.56 3.44 23.48
CA THR A 46 -5.80 3.75 22.77
C THR A 46 -7.05 3.51 23.62
N ILE A 47 -7.12 2.40 24.35
CA ILE A 47 -8.22 2.12 25.27
C ILE A 47 -8.28 3.18 26.37
N VAL A 48 -7.15 3.56 26.95
CA VAL A 48 -7.08 4.62 27.98
C VAL A 48 -7.53 5.97 27.40
N GLN A 49 -7.11 6.32 26.18
CA GLN A 49 -7.54 7.55 25.50
C GLN A 49 -9.04 7.56 25.19
N ILE A 50 -9.63 6.45 24.73
CA ILE A 50 -11.08 6.36 24.49
C ILE A 50 -11.86 6.54 25.79
N ILE A 51 -11.51 5.81 26.85
CA ILE A 51 -12.15 5.92 28.15
C ILE A 51 -11.99 7.35 28.68
N GLY A 52 -10.79 7.91 28.59
CA GLY A 52 -10.50 9.25 29.00
C GLY A 52 -11.26 10.31 28.22
N GLY A 53 -11.38 10.15 26.92
CA GLY A 53 -12.15 11.05 26.05
C GLY A 53 -13.63 11.04 26.40
N ILE A 54 -14.21 9.86 26.67
CA ILE A 54 -15.61 9.71 27.12
C ILE A 54 -15.80 10.37 28.49
N LEU A 55 -14.92 10.11 29.45
CA LEU A 55 -15.03 10.61 30.82
C LEU A 55 -14.78 12.12 30.89
N SER A 56 -13.84 12.64 30.10
CA SER A 56 -13.55 14.10 30.04
C SER A 56 -14.52 14.89 29.18
N GLY A 57 -15.31 14.22 28.31
CA GLY A 57 -16.17 14.87 27.33
C GLY A 57 -15.43 15.42 26.10
N SER A 58 -14.11 15.16 25.95
CA SER A 58 -13.30 15.66 24.83
C SER A 58 -13.45 14.81 23.58
N LEU A 59 -13.94 15.42 22.51
CA LEU A 59 -14.03 14.78 21.19
C LEU A 59 -12.66 14.73 20.50
N ALA A 60 -11.81 15.72 20.75
CA ALA A 60 -10.44 15.75 20.22
C ALA A 60 -9.61 14.57 20.74
N LEU A 61 -9.74 14.23 22.02
CA LEU A 61 -9.07 13.06 22.59
C LEU A 61 -9.61 11.75 22.03
N ILE A 62 -10.92 11.66 21.75
CA ILE A 62 -11.53 10.51 21.09
C ILE A 62 -11.04 10.39 19.63
N ALA A 63 -10.92 11.51 18.92
CA ALA A 63 -10.44 11.52 17.54
C ALA A 63 -8.99 11.03 17.43
N ASP A 64 -8.13 11.50 18.32
CA ASP A 64 -6.73 11.03 18.45
C ASP A 64 -6.68 9.54 18.78
N ALA A 65 -7.51 9.08 19.73
CA ALA A 65 -7.62 7.66 20.08
C ALA A 65 -8.10 6.78 18.92
N ILE A 66 -9.05 7.25 18.12
CA ILE A 66 -9.56 6.51 16.95
C ILE A 66 -8.47 6.39 15.88
N HIS A 67 -7.66 7.40 15.67
CA HIS A 67 -6.51 7.34 14.78
C HIS A 67 -5.53 6.24 15.24
N ASN A 68 -5.08 6.29 16.47
CA ASN A 68 -4.19 5.28 17.07
C ASN A 68 -4.78 3.86 17.06
N LEU A 69 -6.11 3.73 17.30
CA LEU A 69 -6.80 2.44 17.21
C LEU A 69 -6.75 1.86 15.80
N SER A 70 -6.98 2.72 14.80
CA SER A 70 -6.95 2.28 13.41
C SER A 70 -5.57 1.77 13.01
N ASP A 71 -4.50 2.40 13.45
CA ASP A 71 -3.14 1.95 13.16
C ASP A 71 -2.83 0.61 13.79
N ALA A 72 -3.22 0.42 15.06
CA ALA A 72 -3.09 -0.87 15.73
C ALA A 72 -3.92 -1.98 15.04
N LEU A 73 -5.17 -1.68 14.68
CA LEU A 73 -6.05 -2.62 13.97
C LEU A 73 -5.56 -2.92 12.56
N SER A 74 -4.99 -1.94 11.86
CA SER A 74 -4.39 -2.12 10.53
C SER A 74 -3.28 -3.17 10.57
N LEU A 75 -2.41 -3.13 11.58
CA LEU A 75 -1.35 -4.13 11.75
C LEU A 75 -1.91 -5.53 12.01
N VAL A 76 -2.95 -5.63 12.84
CA VAL A 76 -3.62 -6.91 13.13
C VAL A 76 -4.30 -7.44 11.87
N LEU A 77 -5.01 -6.58 11.15
CA LEU A 77 -5.72 -6.93 9.91
C LEU A 77 -4.73 -7.36 8.82
N ALA A 78 -3.63 -6.61 8.67
CA ALA A 78 -2.56 -6.95 7.73
C ALA A 78 -1.92 -8.30 8.06
N PHE A 79 -1.72 -8.62 9.33
CA PHE A 79 -1.19 -9.93 9.75
C PHE A 79 -2.11 -11.08 9.33
N PHE A 80 -3.43 -10.97 9.58
CA PHE A 80 -4.39 -11.99 9.17
C PHE A 80 -4.53 -12.06 7.66
N ALA A 81 -4.61 -10.92 6.98
CA ALA A 81 -4.68 -10.84 5.53
C ALA A 81 -3.46 -11.50 4.87
N ARG A 82 -2.26 -11.23 5.37
CA ARG A 82 -1.02 -11.85 4.89
C ARG A 82 -1.02 -13.37 5.09
N LYS A 83 -1.53 -13.86 6.22
CA LYS A 83 -1.69 -15.31 6.45
C LYS A 83 -2.66 -15.95 5.46
N ILE A 84 -3.70 -15.25 5.05
CA ILE A 84 -4.64 -15.69 4.01
C ILE A 84 -3.95 -15.61 2.64
N ALA A 85 -3.27 -14.51 2.34
CA ALA A 85 -2.58 -14.27 1.07
C ALA A 85 -1.52 -15.32 0.74
N GLN A 86 -0.89 -15.90 1.75
CA GLN A 86 0.11 -16.98 1.59
C GLN A 86 -0.49 -18.34 1.22
N ARG A 87 -1.82 -18.49 1.18
CA ARG A 87 -2.43 -19.74 0.73
C ARG A 87 -2.20 -19.92 -0.76
N PRO A 88 -1.80 -21.13 -1.21
CA PRO A 88 -1.63 -21.43 -2.61
C PRO A 88 -2.96 -21.33 -3.36
N ALA A 89 -2.87 -21.18 -4.67
CA ALA A 89 -4.03 -21.29 -5.56
C ALA A 89 -4.70 -22.66 -5.43
N ASP A 90 -6.01 -22.65 -5.56
CA ASP A 90 -6.86 -23.84 -5.57
C ASP A 90 -7.93 -23.75 -6.69
N ASN A 91 -8.82 -24.74 -6.75
CA ASN A 91 -9.85 -24.81 -7.80
C ASN A 91 -10.88 -23.66 -7.75
N THR A 92 -10.99 -22.96 -6.62
CA THR A 92 -11.94 -21.85 -6.43
C THR A 92 -11.25 -20.49 -6.59
N MET A 93 -9.99 -20.41 -6.21
CA MET A 93 -9.14 -19.21 -6.27
C MET A 93 -7.90 -19.51 -7.10
N THR A 94 -8.07 -19.56 -8.41
CA THR A 94 -7.03 -19.97 -9.36
C THR A 94 -5.83 -19.03 -9.43
N PHE A 95 -6.00 -17.74 -9.08
CA PHE A 95 -4.92 -16.77 -8.90
C PHE A 95 -4.37 -16.73 -7.46
N GLY A 96 -4.84 -17.64 -6.57
CA GLY A 96 -4.50 -17.63 -5.16
C GLY A 96 -5.24 -16.56 -4.36
N TYR A 97 -4.75 -16.31 -3.16
CA TYR A 97 -5.39 -15.44 -2.18
C TYR A 97 -4.66 -14.12 -1.92
N ALA A 98 -3.67 -13.77 -2.76
CA ALA A 98 -2.81 -12.60 -2.53
C ALA A 98 -3.59 -11.27 -2.38
N ARG A 99 -4.73 -11.13 -3.08
CA ARG A 99 -5.60 -9.95 -2.95
C ARG A 99 -6.29 -9.79 -1.59
N ALA A 100 -6.17 -10.76 -0.68
CA ALA A 100 -6.68 -10.61 0.69
C ALA A 100 -6.05 -9.40 1.40
N GLU A 101 -4.78 -9.07 1.12
CA GLU A 101 -4.12 -7.87 1.67
C GLU A 101 -4.77 -6.58 1.14
N ILE A 102 -5.11 -6.54 -0.14
CA ILE A 102 -5.77 -5.38 -0.77
C ILE A 102 -7.19 -5.18 -0.23
N VAL A 103 -7.93 -6.29 -0.04
CA VAL A 103 -9.29 -6.23 0.57
C VAL A 103 -9.21 -5.74 2.01
N ALA A 104 -8.22 -6.19 2.78
CA ALA A 104 -7.98 -5.72 4.14
C ALA A 104 -7.68 -4.22 4.19
N ALA A 105 -6.80 -3.73 3.31
CA ALA A 105 -6.50 -2.32 3.19
C ALA A 105 -7.75 -1.50 2.82
N LEU A 106 -8.56 -1.96 1.85
CA LEU A 106 -9.82 -1.31 1.49
C LEU A 106 -10.79 -1.21 2.66
N LEU A 107 -10.95 -2.29 3.44
CA LEU A 107 -11.81 -2.31 4.63
C LEU A 107 -11.30 -1.31 5.68
N ASN A 108 -9.99 -1.25 5.89
CA ASN A 108 -9.39 -0.31 6.82
C ASN A 108 -9.66 1.15 6.43
N TYR A 109 -9.33 1.55 5.19
CA TYR A 109 -9.57 2.91 4.70
C TYR A 109 -11.07 3.28 4.71
N THR A 110 -11.95 2.33 4.36
CA THR A 110 -13.40 2.56 4.40
C THR A 110 -13.86 2.83 5.84
N THR A 111 -13.36 2.07 6.81
CA THR A 111 -13.68 2.28 8.23
C THR A 111 -13.20 3.64 8.71
N LEU A 112 -11.96 4.04 8.35
CA LEU A 112 -11.41 5.36 8.68
C LEU A 112 -12.24 6.50 8.09
N ILE A 113 -12.68 6.37 6.84
CA ILE A 113 -13.53 7.37 6.18
C ILE A 113 -14.86 7.52 6.94
N LEU A 114 -15.51 6.41 7.30
CA LEU A 114 -16.77 6.46 8.04
C LEU A 114 -16.60 7.07 9.43
N LEU A 115 -15.53 6.71 10.15
CA LEU A 115 -15.22 7.27 11.46
C LEU A 115 -14.85 8.76 11.37
N GLY A 116 -14.05 9.16 10.37
CA GLY A 116 -13.70 10.56 10.15
C GLY A 116 -14.94 11.42 9.84
N LEU A 117 -15.86 10.93 8.99
CA LEU A 117 -17.11 11.61 8.72
C LEU A 117 -17.99 11.73 9.97
N TYR A 118 -18.07 10.68 10.79
CA TYR A 118 -18.77 10.72 12.06
C TYR A 118 -18.18 11.76 13.03
N LEU A 119 -16.85 11.81 13.13
CA LEU A 119 -16.15 12.79 13.96
C LEU A 119 -16.41 14.24 13.50
N ILE A 120 -16.42 14.49 12.19
CA ILE A 120 -16.78 15.79 11.63
C ILE A 120 -18.22 16.15 11.98
N TYR A 121 -19.16 15.22 11.80
CA TYR A 121 -20.57 15.44 12.13
C TYR A 121 -20.72 15.83 13.61
N GLU A 122 -20.13 15.06 14.52
CA GLU A 122 -20.20 15.32 15.97
C GLU A 122 -19.51 16.64 16.34
N ALA A 123 -18.35 16.91 15.75
CA ALA A 123 -17.63 18.17 15.99
C ALA A 123 -18.44 19.39 15.55
N VAL A 124 -19.10 19.32 14.39
CA VAL A 124 -19.96 20.40 13.89
C VAL A 124 -21.15 20.62 14.85
N LEU A 125 -21.78 19.57 15.37
CA LEU A 125 -22.85 19.72 16.36
C LEU A 125 -22.34 20.40 17.62
N ARG A 126 -21.15 20.07 18.11
CA ARG A 126 -20.53 20.68 19.31
C ARG A 126 -20.08 22.13 19.11
N LEU A 127 -19.96 22.63 17.88
CA LEU A 127 -19.77 24.04 17.62
C LEU A 127 -21.02 24.87 18.03
N PHE A 128 -22.21 24.27 17.92
CA PHE A 128 -23.49 24.94 18.26
C PHE A 128 -23.92 24.67 19.71
N ASP A 129 -23.54 23.53 20.27
CA ASP A 129 -23.84 23.11 21.65
C ASP A 129 -22.59 22.54 22.33
N PRO A 130 -21.69 23.40 22.85
CA PRO A 130 -20.42 22.97 23.44
C PRO A 130 -20.61 22.16 24.70
N SER A 131 -20.09 20.92 24.72
CA SER A 131 -20.12 20.06 25.90
C SER A 131 -19.23 20.60 27.04
N GLN A 132 -19.50 20.16 28.27
CA GLN A 132 -18.58 20.38 29.39
C GLN A 132 -17.37 19.44 29.22
N ILE A 133 -16.16 19.96 29.34
CA ILE A 133 -14.92 19.22 29.15
C ILE A 133 -14.02 19.42 30.36
N ASP A 134 -13.55 18.31 30.94
CA ASP A 134 -12.50 18.34 31.96
C ASP A 134 -11.12 18.46 31.32
N GLY A 135 -10.64 19.71 31.19
CA GLY A 135 -9.36 20.00 30.53
C GLY A 135 -8.16 19.36 31.24
N TRP A 136 -8.18 19.18 32.57
CA TRP A 136 -7.10 18.50 33.28
C TRP A 136 -6.99 17.03 32.91
N PHE A 137 -8.14 16.35 32.81
CA PHE A 137 -8.18 14.97 32.41
C PHE A 137 -7.68 14.77 30.97
N VAL A 138 -8.07 15.69 30.08
CA VAL A 138 -7.60 15.72 28.69
C VAL A 138 -6.09 15.86 28.63
N ILE A 139 -5.49 16.83 29.35
CA ILE A 139 -4.04 17.07 29.33
C ILE A 139 -3.28 15.87 29.87
N VAL A 140 -3.69 15.29 31.00
CA VAL A 140 -2.97 14.15 31.60
C VAL A 140 -2.89 12.99 30.63
N ILE A 141 -4.00 12.64 29.96
CA ILE A 141 -4.03 11.52 29.04
C ILE A 141 -3.25 11.84 27.76
N ALA A 142 -3.40 13.04 27.20
CA ALA A 142 -2.68 13.45 26.01
C ALA A 142 -1.16 13.57 26.24
N VAL A 143 -0.69 13.93 27.44
CA VAL A 143 0.74 13.90 27.79
C VAL A 143 1.28 12.47 27.85
N VAL A 144 0.49 11.52 28.35
CA VAL A 144 0.87 10.10 28.31
C VAL A 144 0.98 9.62 26.85
N ALA A 145 0.01 9.95 26.00
CA ALA A 145 0.04 9.62 24.58
C ALA A 145 1.28 10.23 23.89
N LEU A 146 1.48 11.53 24.02
CA LEU A 146 2.64 12.24 23.49
C LEU A 146 3.97 11.61 23.94
N THR A 147 4.05 11.16 25.19
CA THR A 147 5.27 10.51 25.71
C THR A 147 5.54 9.20 24.99
N VAL A 148 4.52 8.38 24.75
CA VAL A 148 4.64 7.12 24.03
C VAL A 148 5.05 7.37 22.57
N ASP A 149 4.39 8.31 21.88
CA ASP A 149 4.67 8.67 20.49
C ASP A 149 6.08 9.24 20.34
N ALA A 150 6.49 10.13 21.23
CA ALA A 150 7.83 10.73 21.25
C ALA A 150 8.92 9.67 21.49
N VAL A 151 8.72 8.75 22.44
CA VAL A 151 9.66 7.65 22.70
C VAL A 151 9.77 6.74 21.48
N THR A 152 8.64 6.38 20.85
CA THR A 152 8.62 5.55 19.66
C THR A 152 9.29 6.25 18.48
N ALA A 153 9.03 7.54 18.27
CA ALA A 153 9.69 8.35 17.25
C ALA A 153 11.22 8.42 17.49
N LEU A 154 11.67 8.65 18.72
CA LEU A 154 13.11 8.68 19.05
C LEU A 154 13.79 7.33 18.81
N LEU A 155 13.15 6.22 19.14
CA LEU A 155 13.68 4.87 18.91
C LEU A 155 13.80 4.55 17.42
N THR A 156 12.88 5.06 16.60
CA THR A 156 12.90 4.85 15.15
C THR A 156 13.79 5.86 14.41
N TYR A 157 14.06 7.03 14.99
CA TYR A 157 14.87 8.10 14.37
C TYR A 157 16.27 7.64 13.97
N ALA A 158 16.99 6.97 14.86
CA ALA A 158 18.36 6.51 14.58
C ALA A 158 18.42 5.54 13.38
N LEU A 159 17.43 4.68 13.25
CA LEU A 159 17.30 3.67 12.20
C LEU A 159 16.65 4.21 10.92
N SER A 160 15.98 5.36 10.98
CA SER A 160 15.29 5.98 9.85
C SER A 160 16.23 6.45 8.72
N LYS A 161 17.53 6.61 9.03
CA LYS A 161 18.56 6.99 8.05
C LYS A 161 18.99 5.82 7.16
N GLU A 162 18.72 4.59 7.56
CA GLU A 162 19.20 3.37 6.89
C GLU A 162 18.10 2.67 6.06
N SER A 163 16.81 2.97 6.33
CA SER A 163 15.69 2.29 5.69
C SER A 163 14.52 3.24 5.41
N MET A 164 14.00 3.23 4.18
CA MET A 164 12.82 4.01 3.79
C MET A 164 11.58 3.64 4.62
N ASN A 165 11.39 2.34 4.92
CA ASN A 165 10.26 1.87 5.73
C ASN A 165 10.33 2.40 7.17
N ILE A 166 11.54 2.42 7.77
CA ILE A 166 11.72 2.95 9.13
C ILE A 166 11.55 4.47 9.12
N ARG A 167 11.94 5.15 8.03
CA ARG A 167 11.70 6.58 7.87
C ARG A 167 10.20 6.90 7.79
N ALA A 168 9.43 6.09 7.08
CA ALA A 168 7.97 6.24 7.04
C ALA A 168 7.35 6.06 8.43
N ALA A 169 7.75 5.03 9.18
CA ALA A 169 7.30 4.80 10.56
C ALA A 169 7.69 5.97 11.51
N PHE A 170 8.89 6.53 11.36
CA PHE A 170 9.30 7.72 12.12
C PHE A 170 8.42 8.92 11.83
N LEU A 171 8.14 9.20 10.55
CA LEU A 171 7.29 10.33 10.14
C LEU A 171 5.85 10.14 10.62
N HIS A 172 5.35 8.93 10.62
CA HIS A 172 4.03 8.58 11.17
C HIS A 172 3.96 8.87 12.66
N ASN A 173 4.85 8.30 13.48
CA ASN A 173 4.90 8.57 14.92
C ASN A 173 5.10 10.07 15.25
N LEU A 174 5.79 10.79 14.37
CA LEU A 174 5.93 12.25 14.54
C LEU A 174 4.61 12.98 14.27
N ALA A 175 3.82 12.54 13.30
CA ALA A 175 2.49 13.09 13.02
C ALA A 175 1.53 12.83 14.19
N ASP A 176 1.57 11.64 14.80
CA ASP A 176 0.77 11.29 15.96
C ASP A 176 1.14 12.15 17.17
N ALA A 177 2.44 12.38 17.40
CA ALA A 177 2.91 13.30 18.42
C ALA A 177 2.37 14.74 18.22
N PHE A 178 2.26 15.23 16.98
CA PHE A 178 1.64 16.52 16.69
C PHE A 178 0.13 16.51 16.97
N GLY A 179 -0.58 15.42 16.71
CA GLY A 179 -1.98 15.22 17.10
C GLY A 179 -2.16 15.37 18.61
N SER A 180 -1.38 14.62 19.39
CA SER A 180 -1.36 14.66 20.85
C SER A 180 -1.04 16.07 21.39
N ILE A 181 -0.09 16.81 20.76
CA ILE A 181 0.19 18.21 21.12
C ILE A 181 -1.06 19.10 20.89
N GLY A 182 -1.78 18.91 19.79
CA GLY A 182 -3.02 19.62 19.50
C GLY A 182 -4.06 19.42 20.62
N VAL A 183 -4.21 18.17 21.08
CA VAL A 183 -5.12 17.83 22.20
C VAL A 183 -4.68 18.47 23.52
N ILE A 184 -3.38 18.52 23.82
CA ILE A 184 -2.83 19.22 25.00
C ILE A 184 -3.13 20.73 24.93
N VAL A 185 -2.96 21.34 23.75
CA VAL A 185 -3.30 22.75 23.53
C VAL A 185 -4.78 22.98 23.78
N ALA A 186 -5.67 22.12 23.28
CA ALA A 186 -7.10 22.20 23.50
C ALA A 186 -7.43 22.16 25.00
N GLY A 187 -6.92 21.17 25.74
CA GLY A 187 -7.10 21.05 27.19
C GLY A 187 -6.58 22.25 27.95
N THR A 188 -5.43 22.79 27.56
CA THR A 188 -4.82 23.98 28.19
C THR A 188 -5.69 25.24 27.99
N VAL A 189 -6.17 25.46 26.77
CA VAL A 189 -7.04 26.58 26.43
C VAL A 189 -8.37 26.50 27.19
N ILE A 190 -8.93 25.30 27.34
CA ILE A 190 -10.13 25.06 28.12
C ILE A 190 -9.91 25.43 29.59
N ILE A 191 -8.80 25.03 30.21
CA ILE A 191 -8.49 25.32 31.61
C ILE A 191 -8.30 26.84 31.83
N LEU A 192 -7.58 27.51 30.94
CA LEU A 192 -7.19 28.92 31.12
C LEU A 192 -8.31 29.88 30.77
N TYR A 193 -9.13 29.56 29.76
CA TYR A 193 -10.07 30.51 29.16
C TYR A 193 -11.52 30.01 29.14
N ASP A 194 -11.82 28.79 29.62
CA ASP A 194 -13.13 28.11 29.47
C ASP A 194 -13.65 28.12 27.99
N TRP A 195 -12.72 28.18 27.03
CA TRP A 195 -13.08 28.23 25.61
C TRP A 195 -13.22 26.82 25.03
N ARG A 196 -14.41 26.25 25.23
CA ARG A 196 -14.71 24.83 24.88
C ARG A 196 -14.79 24.58 23.40
N LEU A 197 -14.97 25.62 22.56
CA LEU A 197 -14.99 25.49 21.10
C LEU A 197 -13.65 25.02 20.51
N ILE A 198 -12.55 25.11 21.25
CA ILE A 198 -11.25 24.64 20.80
C ILE A 198 -11.23 23.12 20.57
N ASP A 199 -11.95 22.34 21.38
CA ASP A 199 -12.02 20.87 21.25
C ASP A 199 -12.65 20.42 19.91
N PRO A 200 -13.84 20.85 19.50
CA PRO A 200 -14.38 20.53 18.19
C PRO A 200 -13.53 21.09 17.03
N LEU A 201 -12.83 22.21 17.19
CA LEU A 201 -11.92 22.72 16.15
C LEU A 201 -10.71 21.81 15.96
N ILE A 202 -10.08 21.36 17.04
CA ILE A 202 -8.98 20.38 16.96
C ILE A 202 -9.50 19.04 16.41
N THR A 203 -10.69 18.61 16.82
CA THR A 203 -11.35 17.40 16.27
C THR A 203 -11.51 17.51 14.75
N LEU A 204 -12.02 18.64 14.24
CA LEU A 204 -12.17 18.87 12.80
C LEU A 204 -10.83 18.80 12.06
N MET A 205 -9.77 19.31 12.66
CA MET A 205 -8.42 19.24 12.10
C MET A 205 -7.91 17.79 12.02
N ILE A 206 -8.03 17.04 13.11
CA ILE A 206 -7.61 15.61 13.16
C ILE A 206 -8.46 14.77 12.19
N ALA A 207 -9.79 14.92 12.24
CA ALA A 207 -10.70 14.18 11.36
C ALA A 207 -10.49 14.52 9.87
N GLY A 208 -10.22 15.80 9.57
CA GLY A 208 -9.86 16.25 8.23
C GLY A 208 -8.57 15.61 7.71
N TYR A 209 -7.57 15.49 8.57
CA TYR A 209 -6.31 14.80 8.25
C TYR A 209 -6.54 13.30 7.99
N ILE A 210 -7.29 12.60 8.85
CA ILE A 210 -7.65 11.20 8.70
C ILE A 210 -8.38 10.96 7.37
N LEU A 211 -9.36 11.81 7.04
CA LEU A 211 -10.10 11.71 5.78
C LEU A 211 -9.21 11.95 4.57
N TRP A 212 -8.39 12.99 4.61
CA TRP A 212 -7.47 13.29 3.50
C TRP A 212 -6.52 12.12 3.23
N GLN A 213 -5.91 11.55 4.27
CA GLN A 213 -5.02 10.41 4.17
C GLN A 213 -5.75 9.18 3.62
N SER A 214 -6.90 8.82 4.21
CA SER A 214 -7.66 7.63 3.81
C SER A 214 -8.17 7.72 2.37
N LEU A 215 -8.64 8.91 1.92
CA LEU A 215 -9.09 9.13 0.56
C LEU A 215 -7.93 9.12 -0.45
N SER A 216 -6.73 9.52 -0.05
CA SER A 216 -5.54 9.45 -0.89
C SER A 216 -5.10 8.01 -1.14
N GLU A 217 -5.18 7.17 -0.13
CA GLU A 217 -4.68 5.78 -0.16
C GLU A 217 -5.69 4.77 -0.74
N ILE A 218 -7.00 4.98 -0.50
CA ILE A 218 -8.05 4.03 -0.92
C ILE A 218 -8.07 3.82 -2.44
N GLY A 219 -7.70 4.86 -3.21
CA GLY A 219 -7.67 4.80 -4.67
C GLY A 219 -6.77 3.72 -5.23
N GLY A 220 -5.60 3.48 -4.60
CA GLY A 220 -4.67 2.42 -4.95
C GLY A 220 -5.29 1.03 -4.80
N SER A 221 -5.93 0.78 -3.65
CA SER A 221 -6.62 -0.49 -3.38
C SER A 221 -7.76 -0.76 -4.36
N ILE A 222 -8.58 0.26 -4.65
CA ILE A 222 -9.67 0.17 -5.64
C ILE A 222 -9.11 -0.14 -7.03
N ARG A 223 -8.03 0.54 -7.45
CA ARG A 223 -7.40 0.34 -8.74
C ARG A 223 -6.95 -1.11 -8.95
N ILE A 224 -6.31 -1.72 -7.95
CA ILE A 224 -5.85 -3.13 -8.02
C ILE A 224 -7.06 -4.08 -8.09
N LEU A 225 -8.12 -3.83 -7.32
CA LEU A 225 -9.34 -4.65 -7.34
C LEU A 225 -10.09 -4.54 -8.67
N MET A 226 -10.06 -3.36 -9.31
CA MET A 226 -10.64 -3.11 -10.63
C MET A 226 -9.74 -3.56 -11.79
N LEU A 227 -8.64 -4.28 -11.52
CA LEU A 227 -7.68 -4.71 -12.54
C LEU A 227 -7.02 -3.54 -13.30
N GLY A 228 -6.81 -2.42 -12.62
CA GLY A 228 -6.15 -1.26 -13.21
C GLY A 228 -4.68 -1.50 -13.51
N SER A 229 -4.16 -0.81 -14.51
CA SER A 229 -2.74 -0.86 -14.87
C SER A 229 -1.85 -0.33 -13.74
N PRO A 230 -0.65 -0.88 -13.52
CA PRO A 230 0.33 -0.32 -12.59
C PRO A 230 0.60 1.16 -12.91
N PRO A 231 0.61 2.07 -11.90
CA PRO A 231 0.84 3.49 -12.16
C PRO A 231 2.25 3.80 -12.70
N ASP A 232 3.22 2.93 -12.38
CA ASP A 232 4.62 3.10 -12.75
C ASP A 232 4.96 2.51 -14.14
N LEU A 233 4.01 1.84 -14.79
CA LEU A 233 4.19 1.21 -16.10
C LEU A 233 3.35 1.92 -17.16
N ASP A 234 4.05 2.54 -18.12
CA ASP A 234 3.40 3.15 -19.28
C ASP A 234 3.09 2.10 -20.37
N THR A 235 1.80 1.96 -20.66
CA THR A 235 1.30 0.99 -21.65
C THR A 235 1.89 1.22 -23.05
N GLN A 236 2.15 2.46 -23.43
CA GLN A 236 2.74 2.77 -24.75
C GLN A 236 4.19 2.29 -24.84
N THR A 237 4.97 2.51 -23.79
CA THR A 237 6.36 2.03 -23.72
C THR A 237 6.43 0.50 -23.84
N ILE A 238 5.49 -0.20 -23.19
CA ILE A 238 5.39 -1.67 -23.29
C ILE A 238 5.06 -2.10 -24.71
N LEU A 239 4.04 -1.50 -25.34
CA LEU A 239 3.65 -1.79 -26.71
C LEU A 239 4.81 -1.55 -27.70
N GLU A 240 5.54 -0.46 -27.55
CA GLU A 240 6.69 -0.17 -28.39
C GLU A 240 7.81 -1.22 -28.23
N ALA A 241 8.09 -1.62 -26.99
CA ALA A 241 9.07 -2.66 -26.71
C ALA A 241 8.67 -4.01 -27.35
N MET A 242 7.41 -4.38 -27.23
CA MET A 242 6.87 -5.60 -27.83
C MET A 242 6.90 -5.55 -29.37
N ARG A 243 6.56 -4.41 -30.00
CA ARG A 243 6.59 -4.22 -31.46
C ARG A 243 8.00 -4.29 -32.05
N ARG A 244 9.04 -4.01 -31.27
CA ARG A 244 10.45 -4.12 -31.69
C ARG A 244 10.92 -5.56 -31.83
N VAL A 245 10.20 -6.52 -31.27
CA VAL A 245 10.57 -7.94 -31.37
C VAL A 245 10.39 -8.42 -32.82
N ALA A 246 11.43 -9.03 -33.36
CA ALA A 246 11.44 -9.50 -34.74
C ALA A 246 10.38 -10.59 -34.96
N GLY A 247 9.50 -10.40 -35.94
CA GLY A 247 8.41 -11.34 -36.25
C GLY A 247 7.04 -10.92 -35.73
N VAL A 248 6.96 -9.87 -34.91
CA VAL A 248 5.69 -9.24 -34.51
C VAL A 248 5.22 -8.32 -35.63
N GLU A 249 3.98 -8.50 -36.11
CA GLU A 249 3.33 -7.64 -37.09
C GLU A 249 2.47 -6.59 -36.40
N ASP A 250 1.58 -7.00 -35.52
CA ASP A 250 0.71 -6.12 -34.75
C ASP A 250 0.41 -6.72 -33.35
N ILE A 251 -0.08 -5.83 -32.46
CA ILE A 251 -0.47 -6.17 -31.09
C ILE A 251 -1.80 -5.50 -30.81
N HIS A 252 -2.75 -6.26 -30.29
CA HIS A 252 -4.06 -5.76 -29.91
C HIS A 252 -4.63 -6.54 -28.71
N HIS A 253 -5.80 -6.11 -28.22
CA HIS A 253 -6.46 -6.65 -27.03
C HIS A 253 -5.53 -6.72 -25.82
N LEU A 254 -4.65 -5.72 -25.67
CA LEU A 254 -3.73 -5.67 -24.54
C LEU A 254 -4.50 -5.33 -23.27
N HIS A 255 -4.36 -6.19 -22.27
CA HIS A 255 -4.76 -5.95 -20.90
C HIS A 255 -3.53 -5.94 -20.01
N LEU A 256 -3.36 -4.89 -19.25
CA LEU A 256 -2.30 -4.71 -18.28
C LEU A 256 -2.94 -4.45 -16.92
N TRP A 257 -2.64 -5.28 -15.92
CA TRP A 257 -3.21 -5.13 -14.59
C TRP A 257 -2.23 -5.51 -13.49
N GLN A 258 -2.59 -5.20 -12.24
CA GLN A 258 -1.86 -5.69 -11.06
C GLN A 258 -2.58 -6.90 -10.45
N MET A 259 -1.86 -7.99 -10.27
CA MET A 259 -2.36 -9.14 -9.49
C MET A 259 -2.33 -8.83 -8.00
N GLN A 260 -1.26 -8.19 -7.54
CA GLN A 260 -1.04 -7.59 -6.22
C GLN A 260 -0.11 -6.39 -6.35
N GLU A 261 0.25 -5.72 -5.26
CA GLU A 261 0.92 -4.41 -5.25
C GLU A 261 2.17 -4.32 -6.14
N HIS A 262 2.94 -5.40 -6.24
CA HIS A 262 4.22 -5.43 -7.00
C HIS A 262 4.26 -6.52 -8.07
N GLU A 263 3.12 -7.07 -8.47
CA GLU A 263 3.05 -8.14 -9.45
C GLU A 263 2.21 -7.71 -10.66
N PRO A 264 2.83 -7.06 -11.65
CA PRO A 264 2.16 -6.73 -12.90
C PRO A 264 1.92 -8.00 -13.73
N ALA A 265 0.78 -8.03 -14.39
CA ALA A 265 0.36 -9.08 -15.30
C ALA A 265 -0.10 -8.47 -16.62
N LEU A 266 0.12 -9.23 -17.70
CA LEU A 266 -0.26 -8.80 -19.04
C LEU A 266 -0.84 -9.97 -19.82
N ASP A 267 -1.92 -9.72 -20.54
CA ASP A 267 -2.33 -10.51 -21.68
C ASP A 267 -2.43 -9.66 -22.96
N ALA A 268 -2.20 -10.28 -24.11
CA ALA A 268 -2.30 -9.61 -25.41
C ALA A 268 -2.40 -10.61 -26.54
N HIS A 269 -3.02 -10.19 -27.64
CA HIS A 269 -2.98 -10.88 -28.91
C HIS A 269 -1.82 -10.35 -29.77
N ILE A 270 -1.05 -11.26 -30.32
CA ILE A 270 0.16 -10.97 -31.08
C ILE A 270 0.01 -11.51 -32.49
N VAL A 271 -0.11 -10.62 -33.48
CA VAL A 271 -0.13 -11.02 -34.88
C VAL A 271 1.30 -11.28 -35.35
N ILE A 272 1.55 -12.49 -35.83
CA ILE A 272 2.85 -12.93 -36.35
C ILE A 272 2.94 -12.58 -37.83
N LYS A 273 4.05 -11.97 -38.25
CA LYS A 273 4.33 -11.62 -39.65
C LYS A 273 4.15 -12.81 -40.58
N GLN A 274 3.60 -12.54 -41.76
CA GLN A 274 3.43 -13.56 -42.80
C GLN A 274 4.77 -14.21 -43.15
N GLY A 275 4.78 -15.57 -43.26
CA GLY A 275 5.98 -16.35 -43.56
C GLY A 275 6.89 -16.62 -42.37
N VAL A 276 6.61 -16.10 -41.15
CA VAL A 276 7.42 -16.32 -39.93
C VAL A 276 6.72 -17.21 -38.90
N TRP A 277 5.56 -17.76 -39.22
CA TRP A 277 4.79 -18.62 -38.32
C TRP A 277 5.56 -19.81 -37.74
N ASN A 278 6.50 -20.36 -38.52
CA ASN A 278 7.39 -21.45 -38.08
C ASN A 278 8.33 -21.06 -36.94
N LYS A 279 8.47 -19.75 -36.63
CA LYS A 279 9.23 -19.19 -35.52
C LYS A 279 8.36 -18.61 -34.42
N ALA A 280 7.05 -18.87 -34.45
CA ALA A 280 6.09 -18.24 -33.51
C ALA A 280 6.47 -18.52 -32.04
N ASP A 281 6.93 -19.73 -31.69
CA ASP A 281 7.38 -20.03 -30.32
C ASP A 281 8.65 -19.26 -29.92
N GLN A 282 9.55 -18.99 -30.87
CA GLN A 282 10.75 -18.17 -30.63
C GLN A 282 10.34 -16.71 -30.37
N VAL A 283 9.44 -16.14 -31.18
CA VAL A 283 8.90 -14.78 -31.01
C VAL A 283 8.22 -14.65 -29.65
N LYS A 284 7.39 -15.65 -29.28
CA LYS A 284 6.72 -15.69 -27.96
C LYS A 284 7.73 -15.73 -26.81
N SER A 285 8.78 -16.52 -26.92
CA SER A 285 9.83 -16.62 -25.90
C SER A 285 10.57 -15.30 -25.74
N GLU A 286 10.91 -14.63 -26.86
CA GLU A 286 11.57 -13.34 -26.87
C GLU A 286 10.70 -12.24 -26.27
N LEU A 287 9.41 -12.18 -26.63
CA LEU A 287 8.43 -11.28 -26.02
C LEU A 287 8.34 -11.47 -24.50
N LYS A 288 8.25 -12.72 -24.03
CA LYS A 288 8.23 -13.02 -22.58
C LYS A 288 9.51 -12.58 -21.88
N THR A 289 10.66 -12.70 -22.53
CA THR A 289 11.94 -12.23 -21.99
C THR A 289 11.96 -10.71 -21.87
N VAL A 290 11.58 -10.00 -22.94
CA VAL A 290 11.48 -8.52 -22.92
C VAL A 290 10.53 -8.05 -21.82
N LEU A 291 9.34 -8.63 -21.69
CA LEU A 291 8.34 -8.25 -20.70
C LEU A 291 8.80 -8.52 -19.27
N ARG A 292 9.52 -9.62 -19.02
CA ARG A 292 10.07 -9.93 -17.69
C ARG A 292 11.26 -9.03 -17.32
N ASP A 293 12.22 -8.91 -18.24
CA ASP A 293 13.51 -8.29 -17.94
C ASP A 293 13.42 -6.76 -17.89
N GLN A 294 12.58 -6.16 -18.75
CA GLN A 294 12.44 -4.70 -18.81
C GLN A 294 11.32 -4.15 -17.93
N PHE A 295 10.24 -4.93 -17.74
CA PHE A 295 9.03 -4.43 -17.06
C PHE A 295 8.63 -5.24 -15.82
N GLY A 296 9.39 -6.27 -15.46
CA GLY A 296 9.13 -7.07 -14.25
C GLY A 296 7.82 -7.85 -14.27
N MET A 297 7.28 -8.21 -15.47
CA MET A 297 6.00 -8.89 -15.59
C MET A 297 6.03 -10.27 -14.91
N ALA A 298 5.18 -10.48 -13.92
CA ALA A 298 5.08 -11.72 -13.18
C ALA A 298 4.25 -12.78 -13.94
N HIS A 299 3.15 -12.35 -14.55
CA HIS A 299 2.25 -13.22 -15.30
C HIS A 299 2.07 -12.69 -16.73
N ILE A 300 2.30 -13.57 -17.74
CA ILE A 300 2.25 -13.17 -19.14
C ILE A 300 1.51 -14.25 -19.92
N THR A 301 0.38 -13.86 -20.51
CA THR A 301 -0.39 -14.68 -21.46
C THR A 301 -0.32 -14.00 -22.82
N LEU A 302 0.13 -14.72 -23.85
CA LEU A 302 0.19 -14.22 -25.22
C LEU A 302 -0.55 -15.20 -26.13
N GLU A 303 -1.63 -14.73 -26.74
CA GLU A 303 -2.30 -15.41 -27.82
C GLU A 303 -1.60 -15.05 -29.13
N LEU A 304 -1.15 -16.08 -29.89
CA LEU A 304 -0.50 -15.86 -31.17
C LEU A 304 -1.50 -16.04 -32.30
N GLU A 305 -1.62 -15.01 -33.13
CA GLU A 305 -2.50 -15.02 -34.28
C GLU A 305 -1.71 -15.02 -35.58
N CYS A 306 -2.15 -15.79 -36.56
CA CYS A 306 -1.61 -15.66 -37.91
C CYS A 306 -2.37 -14.54 -38.66
N HIS A 307 -1.70 -13.88 -39.56
CA HIS A 307 -2.25 -12.77 -40.35
C HIS A 307 -3.63 -13.06 -40.99
N ALA A 308 -3.87 -14.30 -41.41
CA ALA A 308 -5.12 -14.70 -42.06
C ALA A 308 -6.31 -14.87 -41.09
N HIS A 309 -6.06 -15.01 -39.79
CA HIS A 309 -7.06 -15.27 -38.78
C HIS A 309 -6.98 -14.25 -37.61
N ALA A 310 -6.36 -13.11 -37.85
CA ALA A 310 -6.33 -12.02 -36.87
C ALA A 310 -7.75 -11.42 -36.69
N CYS A 311 -7.99 -10.84 -35.51
CA CYS A 311 -9.26 -10.23 -35.17
C CYS A 311 -9.68 -9.16 -36.20
N ASN A 312 -10.96 -9.15 -36.60
CA ASN A 312 -11.47 -8.24 -37.66
C ASN A 312 -11.62 -6.77 -37.22
N ASP A 313 -11.74 -6.51 -35.92
CA ASP A 313 -11.89 -5.15 -35.35
C ASP A 313 -10.98 -5.04 -34.10
N PRO A 314 -9.65 -5.03 -34.29
CA PRO A 314 -8.72 -5.03 -33.18
C PRO A 314 -8.66 -3.64 -32.53
N GLN A 315 -8.96 -3.58 -31.23
CA GLN A 315 -8.59 -2.44 -30.40
C GLN A 315 -7.25 -2.70 -29.74
N ILE A 316 -6.41 -1.67 -29.65
CA ILE A 316 -5.07 -1.80 -29.05
C ILE A 316 -5.22 -2.19 -27.56
N VAL A 317 -6.13 -1.53 -26.83
CA VAL A 317 -6.38 -1.76 -25.41
C VAL A 317 -7.84 -2.17 -25.22
N GLY A 318 -8.05 -3.28 -24.51
CA GLY A 318 -9.39 -3.79 -24.19
C GLY A 318 -10.14 -4.34 -25.39
N HIS A 319 -11.47 -4.43 -25.25
CA HIS A 319 -12.39 -4.90 -26.26
C HIS A 319 -13.31 -3.77 -26.74
N PRO A 320 -13.87 -3.85 -27.96
CA PRO A 320 -14.85 -2.88 -28.42
C PRO A 320 -16.04 -2.82 -27.46
N ALA A 321 -16.58 -1.64 -27.25
CA ALA A 321 -17.77 -1.45 -26.43
C ALA A 321 -18.89 -2.39 -26.94
N ARG A 322 -19.50 -3.15 -26.02
CA ARG A 322 -20.66 -3.97 -26.36
C ARG A 322 -21.72 -3.05 -26.95
N LYS A 323 -22.13 -3.27 -28.21
CA LYS A 323 -23.32 -2.65 -28.78
C LYS A 323 -24.49 -3.06 -27.88
N THR A 324 -25.04 -2.11 -27.12
CA THR A 324 -26.30 -2.34 -26.41
C THR A 324 -27.34 -2.68 -27.46
N ALA A 325 -28.07 -3.78 -27.27
CA ALA A 325 -29.13 -4.25 -28.18
C ALA A 325 -30.36 -3.31 -28.12
N SER A 326 -30.15 -2.04 -28.44
CA SER A 326 -31.20 -1.01 -28.49
C SER A 326 -30.83 0.04 -29.55
N ASP A 327 -30.58 -0.43 -30.79
CA ASP A 327 -30.67 0.36 -32.01
C ASP A 327 -31.28 -0.48 -33.15
#